data_e11beb66f2a1540b2638b07c7460e475
#
_entry.id   e11beb66f2a1540b2638b07c7460e475
#
_cell.length_a   1.000
_cell.length_b   1.000
_cell.length_c   1.000
_cell.angle_alpha   90.00
_cell.angle_beta   90.00
_cell.angle_gamma   90.00
#
_symmetry.space_group_name_H-M   'P 1'
#
loop_
_entity.id
_entity.type
_entity.pdbx_description
1 polymer ?
#
loop_
_entity_poly.entity_id
_entity_poly.type
_entity_poly.pdbx_seq_one_letter_code
_entity_poly.pdbx_strand_id
1 'polypeptide(L)'
;MISRSLFARLLLAPLLAPPALGSEPGTMLAARVVEAAYVGTIAPLPPGAKRAEVWIPLPSTTPFQDIGDMKISTPFPATVEKDSAGNAVAHFTVEDATMLGGKEIEVRVTFRVRRAEVRAPLGRAAYGAPAPSKVPPDASPWLGENRMVPLTPRVRKQAAELAAGRRDAVEKAQAFYRYLVENGTYDKTTPGWGKGDSERFCDVKKGNCTDFHSAFMALARAEGIPVRFVIGFPINPESEGTVPGYHCWAEFWAEGAGWIPVDASDAAKSGDPEKRRYLFGNLDPDRVELSRGRDLTLSPKQKDGPLNFLIFPYVEVDGKAFSETKIRLEYKNA
;
A
#
# COMPACT_ATOMS: atom_id res chain seq x y z
N MET A 1 -57.36 -32.04 -3.96
CA MET A 1 -55.97 -32.51 -3.99
C MET A 1 -55.09 -31.25 -3.86
N ILE A 2 -54.56 -31.03 -2.68
CA ILE A 2 -53.82 -29.82 -2.35
C ILE A 2 -52.33 -30.14 -2.37
N SER A 3 -51.59 -29.57 -3.32
CA SER A 3 -50.14 -29.70 -3.42
C SER A 3 -49.47 -28.78 -2.43
N ARG A 4 -48.71 -29.36 -1.51
CA ARG A 4 -47.86 -28.62 -0.53
C ARG A 4 -46.48 -28.36 -1.16
N SER A 5 -46.18 -27.12 -1.45
CA SER A 5 -44.82 -26.66 -1.81
C SER A 5 -43.92 -26.68 -0.59
N LEU A 6 -42.87 -27.48 -0.59
CA LEU A 6 -41.77 -27.43 0.40
C LEU A 6 -40.86 -26.22 0.07
N PHE A 7 -40.84 -25.19 0.92
CA PHE A 7 -39.82 -24.20 0.91
C PHE A 7 -38.61 -24.71 1.72
N ALA A 8 -37.52 -25.05 1.05
CA ALA A 8 -36.24 -25.27 1.71
C ALA A 8 -35.62 -23.93 2.13
N ARG A 9 -35.57 -23.70 3.43
CA ARG A 9 -34.78 -22.60 4.02
C ARG A 9 -33.32 -22.99 4.04
N LEU A 10 -32.50 -22.34 3.19
CA LEU A 10 -31.05 -22.39 3.27
C LEU A 10 -30.60 -21.58 4.50
N LEU A 11 -30.17 -22.27 5.54
CA LEU A 11 -29.49 -21.65 6.69
C LEU A 11 -28.05 -21.33 6.26
N LEU A 12 -27.73 -20.06 6.02
CA LEU A 12 -26.35 -19.60 5.93
C LEU A 12 -25.74 -19.69 7.35
N ALA A 13 -24.75 -20.56 7.50
CA ALA A 13 -23.92 -20.57 8.70
C ALA A 13 -23.10 -19.27 8.76
N PRO A 14 -22.93 -18.66 9.95
CA PRO A 14 -22.08 -17.49 10.07
C PRO A 14 -20.61 -17.89 9.80
N LEU A 15 -19.97 -17.21 8.82
CA LEU A 15 -18.52 -17.28 8.65
C LEU A 15 -17.87 -16.78 9.94
N LEU A 16 -17.21 -17.66 10.66
CA LEU A 16 -16.34 -17.31 11.76
C LEU A 16 -15.21 -16.43 11.22
N ALA A 17 -15.14 -15.18 11.67
CA ALA A 17 -14.01 -14.31 11.44
C ALA A 17 -12.74 -14.96 12.01
N PRO A 18 -11.57 -14.82 11.34
CA PRO A 18 -10.32 -15.31 11.88
C PRO A 18 -10.02 -14.62 13.24
N PRO A 19 -9.37 -15.30 14.19
CA PRO A 19 -9.09 -14.71 15.49
C PRO A 19 -8.20 -13.47 15.31
N ALA A 20 -8.59 -12.36 15.93
CA ALA A 20 -7.78 -11.17 16.04
C ALA A 20 -6.45 -11.53 16.70
N LEU A 21 -5.34 -11.23 16.04
CA LEU A 21 -3.99 -11.37 16.58
C LEU A 21 -3.90 -10.60 17.91
N GLY A 22 -3.54 -11.32 18.96
CA GLY A 22 -3.63 -10.90 20.34
C GLY A 22 -2.89 -9.59 20.63
N SER A 23 -3.66 -8.57 20.96
CA SER A 23 -3.23 -7.50 21.85
C SER A 23 -3.30 -8.02 23.28
N GLU A 24 -2.35 -7.65 24.15
CA GLU A 24 -2.45 -7.85 25.59
C GLU A 24 -3.84 -7.40 26.06
N PRO A 25 -4.52 -8.16 26.98
CA PRO A 25 -5.84 -7.76 27.44
C PRO A 25 -5.74 -6.45 28.22
N GLY A 26 -6.24 -5.35 27.64
CA GLY A 26 -6.45 -4.10 28.34
C GLY A 26 -6.06 -2.81 27.64
N THR A 27 -5.25 -2.81 26.58
CA THR A 27 -4.90 -1.55 25.90
C THR A 27 -5.78 -1.37 24.65
N MET A 28 -6.79 -0.51 24.75
CA MET A 28 -7.53 -0.07 23.55
C MET A 28 -6.55 0.68 22.64
N LEU A 29 -6.32 0.14 21.44
CA LEU A 29 -5.52 0.83 20.44
C LEU A 29 -6.23 2.14 20.03
N ALA A 30 -5.46 3.21 19.88
CA ALA A 30 -5.98 4.45 19.36
C ALA A 30 -6.63 4.19 17.98
N ALA A 31 -7.73 4.86 17.72
CA ALA A 31 -8.40 4.76 16.43
C ALA A 31 -8.91 6.14 16.00
N ARG A 32 -8.87 6.38 14.70
CA ARG A 32 -9.43 7.58 14.09
C ARG A 32 -10.54 7.20 13.13
N VAL A 33 -11.62 7.96 13.14
CA VAL A 33 -12.74 7.79 12.21
C VAL A 33 -12.87 9.06 11.40
N VAL A 34 -12.85 8.93 10.09
CA VAL A 34 -13.03 10.06 9.19
C VAL A 34 -14.00 9.72 8.05
N GLU A 35 -14.75 10.70 7.61
CA GLU A 35 -15.36 10.73 6.29
C GLU A 35 -14.31 11.25 5.31
N ALA A 36 -14.08 10.53 4.22
CA ALA A 36 -13.04 10.84 3.28
C ALA A 36 -13.52 10.78 1.83
N ALA A 37 -12.87 11.55 0.98
CA ALA A 37 -13.04 11.49 -0.45
C ALA A 37 -11.68 11.43 -1.14
N TYR A 38 -11.39 10.30 -1.80
CA TYR A 38 -10.32 10.23 -2.79
C TYR A 38 -10.79 10.96 -4.05
N VAL A 39 -10.03 11.92 -4.51
CA VAL A 39 -10.31 12.66 -5.75
C VAL A 39 -9.12 12.50 -6.68
N GLY A 40 -9.38 11.87 -7.82
CA GLY A 40 -8.44 11.75 -8.93
C GLY A 40 -8.85 12.71 -10.05
N THR A 41 -7.87 13.45 -10.58
CA THR A 41 -8.05 14.32 -11.75
C THR A 41 -7.16 13.84 -12.87
N ILE A 42 -7.73 13.63 -14.05
CA ILE A 42 -7.05 13.24 -15.26
C ILE A 42 -7.08 14.46 -16.18
N ALA A 43 -5.92 14.90 -16.63
CA ALA A 43 -5.83 16.03 -17.57
C ALA A 43 -6.57 15.75 -18.88
N PRO A 44 -6.89 16.79 -19.68
CA PRO A 44 -7.49 16.60 -20.99
C PRO A 44 -6.70 15.58 -21.82
N LEU A 45 -7.41 14.63 -22.39
CA LEU A 45 -6.78 13.61 -23.22
C LEU A 45 -6.12 14.25 -24.47
N PRO A 46 -5.06 13.64 -25.00
CA PRO A 46 -4.36 14.17 -26.19
C PRO A 46 -5.30 14.37 -27.37
N PRO A 47 -5.10 15.41 -28.19
CA PRO A 47 -5.87 15.60 -29.42
C PRO A 47 -5.80 14.36 -30.32
N GLY A 48 -6.96 13.93 -30.82
CA GLY A 48 -7.07 12.74 -31.66
C GLY A 48 -7.12 11.40 -30.92
N ALA A 49 -7.13 11.42 -29.58
CA ALA A 49 -7.41 10.24 -28.78
C ALA A 49 -8.77 9.64 -29.16
N LYS A 50 -8.81 8.32 -29.36
CA LYS A 50 -10.04 7.60 -29.73
C LYS A 50 -10.68 6.99 -28.51
N ARG A 51 -9.91 6.24 -27.73
CA ARG A 51 -10.39 5.46 -26.58
C ARG A 51 -9.48 5.68 -25.38
N ALA A 52 -10.07 5.69 -24.18
CA ALA A 52 -9.30 5.64 -22.95
C ALA A 52 -9.88 4.57 -22.00
N GLU A 53 -8.99 3.96 -21.26
CA GLU A 53 -9.32 3.05 -20.16
C GLU A 53 -8.77 3.63 -18.87
N VAL A 54 -9.56 3.60 -17.81
CA VAL A 54 -9.24 4.25 -16.53
C VAL A 54 -9.45 3.26 -15.39
N TRP A 55 -8.40 3.07 -14.57
CA TRP A 55 -8.44 2.28 -13.34
C TRP A 55 -8.22 3.19 -12.14
N ILE A 56 -9.06 3.03 -11.13
CA ILE A 56 -9.07 3.86 -9.92
C ILE A 56 -8.84 2.96 -8.72
N PRO A 57 -7.82 3.23 -7.87
CA PRO A 57 -7.64 2.48 -6.64
C PRO A 57 -8.81 2.73 -5.68
N LEU A 58 -9.26 1.68 -5.03
CA LEU A 58 -10.30 1.75 -4.00
C LEU A 58 -9.73 1.30 -2.66
N PRO A 59 -10.04 2.00 -1.55
CA PRO A 59 -9.67 1.54 -0.24
C PRO A 59 -10.39 0.22 0.09
N SER A 60 -9.71 -0.64 0.85
CA SER A 60 -10.26 -1.93 1.25
C SER A 60 -10.22 -2.09 2.77
N THR A 61 -11.15 -2.86 3.32
CA THR A 61 -11.11 -3.27 4.73
C THR A 61 -9.95 -4.22 4.97
N THR A 62 -9.22 -3.97 6.03
CA THR A 62 -8.07 -4.74 6.50
C THR A 62 -8.20 -4.99 8.02
N PRO A 63 -7.35 -5.78 8.66
CA PRO A 63 -7.42 -5.94 10.12
C PRO A 63 -7.34 -4.64 10.92
N PHE A 64 -6.76 -3.58 10.37
CA PHE A 64 -6.59 -2.29 11.06
C PHE A 64 -7.30 -1.12 10.37
N GLN A 65 -8.05 -1.38 9.32
CA GLN A 65 -8.80 -0.39 8.58
C GLN A 65 -10.17 -0.95 8.20
N ASP A 66 -11.22 -0.30 8.66
CA ASP A 66 -12.59 -0.65 8.30
C ASP A 66 -13.17 0.42 7.37
N ILE A 67 -13.67 0.00 6.20
CA ILE A 67 -14.22 0.89 5.17
C ILE A 67 -15.73 0.66 5.06
N GLY A 68 -16.49 1.74 5.23
CA GLY A 68 -17.93 1.77 5.08
C GLY A 68 -18.42 2.88 4.15
N ASP A 69 -19.68 2.83 3.78
CA ASP A 69 -20.41 3.86 3.03
C ASP A 69 -19.75 4.29 1.71
N MET A 70 -19.02 3.39 1.05
CA MET A 70 -18.25 3.70 -0.16
C MET A 70 -19.17 3.98 -1.35
N LYS A 71 -18.96 5.14 -2.01
CA LYS A 71 -19.63 5.54 -3.24
C LYS A 71 -18.59 5.96 -4.28
N ILE A 72 -18.75 5.47 -5.49
CA ILE A 72 -17.85 5.75 -6.62
C ILE A 72 -18.62 6.64 -7.59
N SER A 73 -18.05 7.81 -7.90
CA SER A 73 -18.58 8.75 -8.88
C SER A 73 -17.58 8.91 -10.02
N THR A 74 -18.00 8.49 -11.21
CA THR A 74 -17.22 8.52 -12.45
C THR A 74 -18.11 9.02 -13.58
N PRO A 75 -17.56 9.64 -14.63
CA PRO A 75 -18.37 10.13 -15.75
C PRO A 75 -18.99 9.02 -16.61
N PHE A 76 -18.47 7.79 -16.49
CA PHE A 76 -18.96 6.61 -17.20
C PHE A 76 -19.20 5.47 -16.20
N PRO A 77 -20.09 4.52 -16.49
CA PRO A 77 -20.32 3.36 -15.64
C PRO A 77 -19.02 2.58 -15.36
N ALA A 78 -18.76 2.31 -14.09
CA ALA A 78 -17.56 1.59 -13.66
C ALA A 78 -17.89 0.21 -13.13
N THR A 79 -17.01 -0.76 -13.38
CA THR A 79 -16.99 -2.08 -12.73
C THR A 79 -15.95 -2.09 -11.62
N VAL A 80 -16.11 -2.98 -10.64
CA VAL A 80 -15.14 -3.14 -9.55
C VAL A 80 -14.59 -4.56 -9.58
N GLU A 81 -13.29 -4.68 -9.68
CA GLU A 81 -12.58 -5.95 -9.72
C GLU A 81 -11.36 -5.92 -8.79
N LYS A 82 -10.61 -7.02 -8.72
CA LYS A 82 -9.37 -7.09 -7.96
C LYS A 82 -8.17 -7.21 -8.90
N ASP A 83 -7.10 -6.49 -8.57
CA ASP A 83 -5.82 -6.63 -9.25
C ASP A 83 -5.05 -7.90 -8.79
N SER A 84 -3.84 -8.10 -9.33
CA SER A 84 -3.00 -9.26 -9.03
C SER A 84 -2.55 -9.36 -7.55
N ALA A 85 -2.60 -8.27 -6.79
CA ALA A 85 -2.27 -8.23 -5.38
C ALA A 85 -3.53 -8.24 -4.47
N GLY A 86 -4.72 -8.34 -5.07
CA GLY A 86 -6.01 -8.36 -4.38
C GLY A 86 -6.56 -6.99 -4.01
N ASN A 87 -5.97 -5.90 -4.49
CA ASN A 87 -6.50 -4.55 -4.30
C ASN A 87 -7.81 -4.38 -5.07
N ALA A 88 -8.79 -3.73 -4.47
CA ALA A 88 -10.01 -3.34 -5.17
C ALA A 88 -9.71 -2.20 -6.15
N VAL A 89 -10.20 -2.32 -7.37
CA VAL A 89 -9.98 -1.36 -8.46
C VAL A 89 -11.30 -1.11 -9.17
N ALA A 90 -11.70 0.15 -9.32
CA ALA A 90 -12.78 0.50 -10.20
C ALA A 90 -12.23 0.78 -11.62
N HIS A 91 -12.92 0.27 -12.63
CA HIS A 91 -12.51 0.43 -14.02
C HIS A 91 -13.68 0.94 -14.85
N PHE A 92 -13.42 1.90 -15.73
CA PHE A 92 -14.35 2.31 -16.78
C PHE A 92 -13.62 2.62 -18.09
N THR A 93 -14.37 2.55 -19.18
CA THR A 93 -13.88 2.84 -20.53
C THR A 93 -14.56 4.09 -21.08
N VAL A 94 -13.78 4.91 -21.76
CA VAL A 94 -14.23 6.00 -22.62
C VAL A 94 -14.09 5.51 -24.05
N GLU A 95 -15.21 5.05 -24.65
CA GLU A 95 -15.19 4.45 -25.99
C GLU A 95 -14.97 5.49 -27.10
N ASP A 96 -15.39 6.73 -26.87
CA ASP A 96 -15.17 7.87 -27.74
C ASP A 96 -14.64 9.06 -26.94
N ALA A 97 -13.32 9.24 -26.98
CA ALA A 97 -12.66 10.32 -26.24
C ALA A 97 -13.05 11.72 -26.71
N THR A 98 -13.64 11.87 -27.90
CA THR A 98 -14.12 13.16 -28.40
C THR A 98 -15.31 13.70 -27.60
N MET A 99 -16.08 12.80 -26.95
CA MET A 99 -17.20 13.15 -26.05
C MET A 99 -16.75 13.97 -24.83
N LEU A 100 -15.49 13.90 -24.45
CA LEU A 100 -14.93 14.66 -23.33
C LEU A 100 -14.67 16.13 -23.68
N GLY A 101 -14.65 16.49 -24.96
CA GLY A 101 -14.52 17.87 -25.42
C GLY A 101 -13.26 18.58 -24.93
N GLY A 102 -12.16 17.86 -24.70
CA GLY A 102 -10.91 18.41 -24.17
C GLY A 102 -10.99 18.86 -22.70
N LYS A 103 -11.92 18.34 -21.93
CA LYS A 103 -12.08 18.64 -20.49
C LYS A 103 -11.31 17.66 -19.62
N GLU A 104 -10.96 18.10 -18.43
CA GLU A 104 -10.48 17.21 -17.37
C GLU A 104 -11.56 16.20 -16.96
N ILE A 105 -11.12 15.01 -16.54
CA ILE A 105 -11.98 13.99 -15.94
C ILE A 105 -11.73 13.99 -14.45
N GLU A 106 -12.75 14.28 -13.65
CA GLU A 106 -12.71 14.03 -12.20
C GLU A 106 -13.34 12.68 -11.89
N VAL A 107 -12.68 11.92 -11.05
CA VAL A 107 -13.20 10.70 -10.42
C VAL A 107 -13.18 10.90 -8.91
N ARG A 108 -14.27 10.50 -8.23
CA ARG A 108 -14.43 10.71 -6.79
C ARG A 108 -14.89 9.42 -6.12
N VAL A 109 -14.20 9.02 -5.07
CA VAL A 109 -14.59 7.89 -4.23
C VAL A 109 -14.75 8.41 -2.80
N THR A 110 -15.99 8.45 -2.33
CA THR A 110 -16.30 8.84 -0.93
C THR A 110 -16.46 7.58 -0.09
N PHE A 111 -15.98 7.62 1.14
CA PHE A 111 -16.08 6.50 2.08
C PHE A 111 -15.92 6.98 3.52
N ARG A 112 -16.41 6.18 4.45
CA ARG A 112 -16.08 6.31 5.86
C ARG A 112 -14.96 5.33 6.18
N VAL A 113 -13.94 5.78 6.89
CA VAL A 113 -12.85 4.90 7.32
C VAL A 113 -12.66 5.01 8.82
N ARG A 114 -12.59 3.83 9.49
CA ARG A 114 -12.09 3.70 10.84
C ARG A 114 -10.70 3.06 10.77
N ARG A 115 -9.68 3.82 11.09
CA ARG A 115 -8.30 3.33 11.13
C ARG A 115 -7.86 3.16 12.57
N ALA A 116 -7.42 1.95 12.92
CA ALA A 116 -6.81 1.65 14.21
C ALA A 116 -5.29 1.82 14.13
N GLU A 117 -4.69 2.22 15.24
CA GLU A 117 -3.26 2.12 15.44
C GLU A 117 -2.81 0.66 15.24
N VAL A 118 -1.66 0.46 14.61
CA VAL A 118 -1.04 -0.85 14.49
C VAL A 118 0.09 -0.93 15.50
N ARG A 119 0.06 -1.95 16.35
CA ARG A 119 1.17 -2.30 17.24
C ARG A 119 1.53 -3.76 17.03
N ALA A 120 2.69 -4.00 16.42
CA ALA A 120 3.15 -5.37 16.25
C ALA A 120 3.56 -5.99 17.60
N PRO A 121 3.25 -7.26 17.81
CA PRO A 121 3.64 -7.96 19.04
C PRO A 121 5.13 -8.30 19.02
N LEU A 122 6.00 -7.29 19.15
CA LEU A 122 7.45 -7.44 19.18
C LEU A 122 7.93 -7.94 20.54
N GLY A 123 7.30 -9.00 21.09
CA GLY A 123 7.70 -9.66 22.31
C GLY A 123 8.76 -10.76 22.06
N ARG A 124 9.14 -11.49 23.13
CA ARG A 124 10.15 -12.58 23.07
C ARG A 124 9.85 -13.65 22.00
N ALA A 125 8.57 -13.85 21.65
CA ALA A 125 8.18 -14.80 20.61
C ALA A 125 8.56 -14.35 19.18
N ALA A 126 8.66 -13.04 18.95
CA ALA A 126 9.09 -12.49 17.66
C ALA A 126 10.61 -12.40 17.57
N TYR A 127 11.30 -12.18 18.72
CA TYR A 127 12.75 -12.19 18.80
C TYR A 127 13.25 -13.60 19.16
N GLY A 128 14.18 -14.10 18.37
CA GLY A 128 14.82 -15.42 18.59
C GLY A 128 14.08 -16.58 17.95
N ALA A 129 12.96 -16.36 17.28
CA ALA A 129 12.41 -17.38 16.39
C ALA A 129 13.38 -17.58 15.22
N PRO A 130 13.84 -18.82 14.94
CA PRO A 130 14.68 -19.08 13.77
C PRO A 130 13.94 -18.59 12.52
N ALA A 131 14.71 -18.20 11.49
CA ALA A 131 14.08 -17.89 10.20
C ALA A 131 13.14 -19.04 9.82
N PRO A 132 11.89 -18.75 9.40
CA PRO A 132 10.88 -19.77 9.20
C PRO A 132 11.42 -20.85 8.26
N SER A 133 11.28 -22.10 8.65
CA SER A 133 11.62 -23.24 7.78
C SER A 133 10.71 -23.29 6.54
N LYS A 134 9.53 -22.61 6.60
CA LYS A 134 8.61 -22.39 5.47
C LYS A 134 7.92 -21.06 5.64
N VAL A 135 8.10 -20.19 4.65
CA VAL A 135 7.29 -18.97 4.51
C VAL A 135 5.84 -19.39 4.19
N PRO A 136 4.83 -18.85 4.89
CA PRO A 136 3.43 -19.21 4.62
C PRO A 136 3.03 -18.87 3.17
N PRO A 137 2.06 -19.62 2.59
CA PRO A 137 1.64 -19.40 1.21
C PRO A 137 1.16 -17.98 0.91
N ASP A 138 0.57 -17.28 1.86
CA ASP A 138 0.11 -15.90 1.73
C ASP A 138 1.24 -14.86 1.83
N ALA A 139 2.39 -15.22 2.41
CA ALA A 139 3.56 -14.36 2.48
C ALA A 139 4.58 -14.64 1.36
N SER A 140 4.59 -15.85 0.80
CA SER A 140 5.55 -16.27 -0.23
C SER A 140 5.55 -15.40 -1.49
N PRO A 141 4.43 -14.87 -2.01
CA PRO A 141 4.44 -13.95 -3.16
C PRO A 141 5.24 -12.67 -2.94
N TRP A 142 5.51 -12.30 -1.68
CA TRP A 142 6.19 -11.07 -1.30
C TRP A 142 7.71 -11.22 -1.12
N LEU A 143 8.28 -12.36 -1.52
CA LEU A 143 9.73 -12.62 -1.54
C LEU A 143 10.40 -12.27 -2.86
N GLY A 144 9.64 -12.28 -3.96
CA GLY A 144 10.16 -12.11 -5.30
C GLY A 144 10.67 -10.70 -5.59
N GLU A 145 11.48 -10.61 -6.63
CA GLU A 145 11.93 -9.33 -7.19
C GLU A 145 10.76 -8.55 -7.78
N ASN A 146 10.94 -7.24 -7.83
CA ASN A 146 10.13 -6.33 -8.65
C ASN A 146 11.05 -5.57 -9.60
N ARG A 147 10.54 -5.06 -10.72
CA ARG A 147 11.33 -4.33 -11.72
C ARG A 147 12.18 -3.21 -11.11
N MET A 148 11.64 -2.52 -10.09
CA MET A 148 12.31 -1.44 -9.38
C MET A 148 12.93 -1.88 -8.04
N VAL A 149 12.85 -3.17 -7.71
CA VAL A 149 13.39 -3.77 -6.48
C VAL A 149 14.09 -5.09 -6.84
N PRO A 150 15.15 -5.04 -7.67
CA PRO A 150 15.93 -6.22 -8.01
C PRO A 150 16.79 -6.68 -6.83
N LEU A 151 17.05 -7.98 -6.75
CA LEU A 151 17.91 -8.58 -5.73
C LEU A 151 19.31 -8.86 -6.31
N THR A 152 19.97 -7.82 -6.76
CA THR A 152 21.29 -7.90 -7.39
C THR A 152 22.38 -8.43 -6.43
N PRO A 153 23.53 -8.91 -6.94
CA PRO A 153 24.65 -9.31 -6.09
C PRO A 153 25.09 -8.22 -5.11
N ARG A 154 25.01 -6.96 -5.51
CA ARG A 154 25.31 -5.81 -4.64
C ARG A 154 24.31 -5.69 -3.49
N VAL A 155 23.02 -5.77 -3.78
CA VAL A 155 21.96 -5.73 -2.75
C VAL A 155 22.10 -6.90 -1.79
N ARG A 156 22.34 -8.11 -2.30
CA ARG A 156 22.55 -9.30 -1.47
C ARG A 156 23.79 -9.16 -0.56
N LYS A 157 24.89 -8.64 -1.10
CA LYS A 157 26.11 -8.40 -0.30
C LYS A 157 25.83 -7.39 0.82
N GLN A 158 25.21 -6.26 0.51
CA GLN A 158 24.87 -5.24 1.50
C GLN A 158 23.90 -5.76 2.57
N ALA A 159 22.88 -6.52 2.16
CA ALA A 159 21.94 -7.14 3.10
C ALA A 159 22.65 -8.11 4.04
N ALA A 160 23.51 -8.98 3.52
CA ALA A 160 24.28 -9.92 4.35
C ALA A 160 25.22 -9.22 5.35
N GLU A 161 25.89 -8.15 4.93
CA GLU A 161 26.75 -7.33 5.81
C GLU A 161 25.93 -6.71 6.94
N LEU A 162 24.79 -6.10 6.61
CA LEU A 162 23.90 -5.50 7.60
C LEU A 162 23.21 -6.54 8.50
N ALA A 163 22.96 -7.74 8.00
CA ALA A 163 22.35 -8.84 8.75
C ALA A 163 23.37 -9.64 9.59
N ALA A 164 24.67 -9.41 9.45
CA ALA A 164 25.71 -10.18 10.12
C ALA A 164 25.51 -10.22 11.65
N GLY A 165 25.56 -11.45 12.21
CA GLY A 165 25.35 -11.69 13.64
C GLY A 165 23.90 -11.65 14.13
N ARG A 166 22.91 -11.41 13.25
CA ARG A 166 21.48 -11.39 13.55
C ARG A 166 20.85 -12.71 13.16
N ARG A 167 19.95 -13.21 14.01
CA ARG A 167 19.45 -14.58 13.91
C ARG A 167 18.05 -14.67 13.35
N ASP A 168 17.22 -13.67 13.57
CA ASP A 168 15.81 -13.69 13.20
C ASP A 168 15.42 -12.55 12.25
N ALA A 169 14.22 -12.64 11.68
CA ALA A 169 13.72 -11.68 10.73
C ALA A 169 13.56 -10.26 11.33
N VAL A 170 13.19 -10.17 12.61
CA VAL A 170 12.97 -8.88 13.29
C VAL A 170 14.29 -8.15 13.53
N GLU A 171 15.32 -8.88 14.02
CA GLU A 171 16.67 -8.31 14.22
C GLU A 171 17.29 -7.82 12.90
N LYS A 172 17.15 -8.62 11.82
CA LYS A 172 17.61 -8.24 10.48
C LYS A 172 16.86 -7.02 9.94
N ALA A 173 15.53 -7.05 9.97
CA ALA A 173 14.69 -5.95 9.53
C ALA A 173 14.99 -4.66 10.31
N GLN A 174 15.23 -4.74 11.62
CA GLN A 174 15.61 -3.61 12.44
C GLN A 174 16.97 -3.02 12.04
N ALA A 175 17.91 -3.87 11.62
CA ALA A 175 19.20 -3.40 11.12
C ALA A 175 19.04 -2.65 9.78
N PHE A 176 18.23 -3.17 8.86
CA PHE A 176 17.93 -2.50 7.59
C PHE A 176 17.20 -1.17 7.82
N TYR A 177 16.21 -1.17 8.70
CA TYR A 177 15.49 0.04 9.09
C TYR A 177 16.44 1.11 9.65
N ARG A 178 17.27 0.76 10.64
CA ARG A 178 18.26 1.69 11.20
C ARG A 178 19.21 2.22 10.15
N TYR A 179 19.77 1.35 9.31
CA TYR A 179 20.66 1.75 8.23
C TYR A 179 20.02 2.81 7.32
N LEU A 180 18.75 2.62 6.94
CA LEU A 180 18.04 3.57 6.08
C LEU A 180 17.73 4.88 6.79
N VAL A 181 17.34 4.84 8.07
CA VAL A 181 17.04 6.02 8.87
C VAL A 181 18.28 6.87 9.14
N GLU A 182 19.43 6.24 9.37
CA GLU A 182 20.69 6.91 9.69
C GLU A 182 21.43 7.44 8.46
N ASN A 183 21.31 6.78 7.33
CA ASN A 183 22.07 7.09 6.12
C ASN A 183 21.22 7.69 4.99
N GLY A 184 19.90 7.58 5.05
CA GLY A 184 19.00 8.10 4.04
C GLY A 184 18.60 9.55 4.30
N THR A 185 18.44 10.33 3.25
CA THR A 185 17.90 11.68 3.31
C THR A 185 16.59 11.77 2.54
N TYR A 186 15.52 12.23 3.19
CA TYR A 186 14.25 12.48 2.51
C TYR A 186 14.38 13.67 1.55
N ASP A 187 14.27 13.41 0.26
CA ASP A 187 14.52 14.40 -0.80
C ASP A 187 13.60 14.17 -1.99
N LYS A 188 13.00 15.25 -2.48
CA LYS A 188 12.16 15.28 -3.68
C LYS A 188 12.77 16.15 -4.80
N THR A 189 14.07 16.38 -4.77
CA THR A 189 14.77 17.23 -5.74
C THR A 189 15.81 16.46 -6.57
N THR A 190 16.45 15.45 -5.99
CA THR A 190 17.45 14.63 -6.69
C THR A 190 16.82 13.84 -7.84
N PRO A 191 17.29 13.96 -9.09
CA PRO A 191 16.69 13.31 -10.25
C PRO A 191 16.40 11.81 -10.05
N GLY A 192 15.22 11.37 -10.49
CA GLY A 192 14.76 9.98 -10.38
C GLY A 192 14.12 9.61 -9.04
N TRP A 193 13.94 10.56 -8.10
CA TRP A 193 13.19 10.34 -6.88
C TRP A 193 11.74 9.88 -7.15
N GLY A 194 11.14 9.15 -6.23
CA GLY A 194 9.74 8.74 -6.26
C GLY A 194 9.43 7.55 -7.15
N LYS A 195 10.38 7.05 -7.92
CA LYS A 195 10.20 5.81 -8.71
C LYS A 195 10.27 4.55 -7.87
N GLY A 196 10.86 4.65 -6.68
CA GLY A 196 11.10 3.49 -5.82
C GLY A 196 12.12 2.53 -6.43
N ASP A 197 13.13 3.08 -7.07
CA ASP A 197 14.28 2.34 -7.57
C ASP A 197 15.26 2.10 -6.41
N SER A 198 15.31 0.84 -5.96
CA SER A 198 16.12 0.47 -4.79
C SER A 198 17.62 0.57 -5.06
N GLU A 199 18.09 0.31 -6.28
CA GLU A 199 19.51 0.42 -6.62
C GLU A 199 19.94 1.89 -6.66
N ARG A 200 19.14 2.74 -7.30
CA ARG A 200 19.38 4.18 -7.26
C ARG A 200 19.45 4.71 -5.83
N PHE A 201 18.51 4.29 -4.96
CA PHE A 201 18.55 4.70 -3.56
C PHE A 201 19.82 4.23 -2.85
N CYS A 202 20.29 3.02 -3.12
CA CYS A 202 21.55 2.52 -2.57
C CYS A 202 22.77 3.37 -3.01
N ASP A 203 22.72 3.96 -4.19
CA ASP A 203 23.78 4.86 -4.68
C ASP A 203 23.74 6.23 -4.03
N VAL A 204 22.59 6.90 -4.14
CA VAL A 204 22.48 8.33 -3.79
C VAL A 204 21.99 8.57 -2.36
N LYS A 205 21.35 7.56 -1.74
CA LYS A 205 20.74 7.60 -0.40
C LYS A 205 19.78 8.77 -0.21
N LYS A 206 19.17 9.22 -1.30
CA LYS A 206 18.22 10.33 -1.33
C LYS A 206 16.98 9.96 -2.13
N GLY A 207 15.82 10.26 -1.59
CA GLY A 207 14.54 9.99 -2.23
C GLY A 207 13.35 10.24 -1.31
N ASN A 208 12.16 9.95 -1.80
CA ASN A 208 10.94 10.03 -1.03
C ASN A 208 10.60 8.70 -0.32
N CYS A 209 9.39 8.61 0.25
CA CYS A 209 8.92 7.40 0.93
C CYS A 209 8.99 6.15 0.04
N THR A 210 8.68 6.26 -1.25
CA THR A 210 8.72 5.12 -2.18
C THR A 210 10.15 4.56 -2.32
N ASP A 211 11.15 5.44 -2.42
CA ASP A 211 12.55 5.05 -2.56
C ASP A 211 13.08 4.39 -1.29
N PHE A 212 12.77 4.95 -0.10
CA PHE A 212 13.14 4.36 1.20
C PHE A 212 12.58 2.95 1.37
N HIS A 213 11.27 2.78 1.10
CA HIS A 213 10.63 1.49 1.33
C HIS A 213 11.00 0.46 0.26
N SER A 214 11.37 0.88 -0.95
CA SER A 214 11.94 -0.02 -1.96
C SER A 214 13.31 -0.53 -1.56
N ALA A 215 14.17 0.32 -0.98
CA ALA A 215 15.46 -0.12 -0.45
C ALA A 215 15.28 -1.07 0.75
N PHE A 216 14.33 -0.80 1.64
CA PHE A 216 13.98 -1.72 2.72
C PHE A 216 13.52 -3.08 2.18
N MET A 217 12.63 -3.08 1.18
CA MET A 217 12.16 -4.30 0.54
C MET A 217 13.32 -5.11 -0.07
N ALA A 218 14.22 -4.44 -0.79
CA ALA A 218 15.35 -5.10 -1.43
C ALA A 218 16.28 -5.79 -0.40
N LEU A 219 16.65 -5.09 0.66
CA LEU A 219 17.53 -5.62 1.71
C LEU A 219 16.85 -6.79 2.46
N ALA A 220 15.59 -6.65 2.85
CA ALA A 220 14.88 -7.67 3.60
C ALA A 220 14.61 -8.93 2.75
N ARG A 221 14.17 -8.76 1.51
CA ARG A 221 13.95 -9.90 0.59
C ARG A 221 15.23 -10.63 0.22
N ALA A 222 16.36 -9.92 0.12
CA ALA A 222 17.67 -10.53 -0.10
C ALA A 222 18.06 -11.50 1.04
N GLU A 223 17.55 -11.28 2.26
CA GLU A 223 17.71 -12.14 3.43
C GLU A 223 16.53 -13.12 3.64
N GLY A 224 15.68 -13.30 2.62
CA GLY A 224 14.57 -14.24 2.67
C GLY A 224 13.38 -13.78 3.52
N ILE A 225 13.27 -12.49 3.84
CA ILE A 225 12.17 -11.92 4.60
C ILE A 225 11.12 -11.39 3.63
N PRO A 226 9.86 -11.91 3.66
CA PRO A 226 8.79 -11.37 2.82
C PRO A 226 8.48 -9.93 3.20
N VAL A 227 8.35 -9.06 2.20
CA VAL A 227 7.98 -7.65 2.42
C VAL A 227 6.97 -7.21 1.37
N ARG A 228 5.88 -6.59 1.82
CA ARG A 228 4.89 -5.95 0.95
C ARG A 228 4.97 -4.44 1.05
N PHE A 229 4.82 -3.79 -0.08
CA PHE A 229 4.70 -2.34 -0.19
C PHE A 229 3.25 -1.95 0.05
N VAL A 230 3.02 -0.91 0.84
CA VAL A 230 1.69 -0.35 1.11
C VAL A 230 1.71 1.14 0.82
N ILE A 231 0.67 1.64 0.15
CA ILE A 231 0.56 3.04 -0.24
C ILE A 231 -0.85 3.57 0.02
N GLY A 232 -0.92 4.83 0.41
CA GLY A 232 -2.17 5.50 0.73
C GLY A 232 -1.95 6.98 1.01
N PHE A 233 -2.69 7.55 1.96
CA PHE A 233 -2.61 8.95 2.33
C PHE A 233 -2.29 9.11 3.82
N PRO A 234 -1.43 10.06 4.19
CA PRO A 234 -1.40 10.53 5.57
C PRO A 234 -2.66 11.36 5.84
N ILE A 235 -3.10 11.39 7.08
CA ILE A 235 -4.16 12.29 7.55
C ILE A 235 -3.49 13.27 8.52
N ASN A 236 -3.64 14.57 8.29
CA ASN A 236 -3.08 15.55 9.21
C ASN A 236 -3.84 15.57 10.54
N PRO A 237 -3.26 16.13 11.63
CA PRO A 237 -3.89 16.16 12.96
C PRO A 237 -5.21 16.94 13.02
N GLU A 238 -5.42 17.86 12.11
CA GLU A 238 -6.63 18.70 12.04
C GLU A 238 -7.90 17.86 11.88
N SER A 239 -9.02 18.38 12.32
CA SER A 239 -10.32 17.70 12.23
C SER A 239 -10.84 17.54 10.80
N GLU A 240 -10.41 18.41 9.89
CA GLU A 240 -10.71 18.35 8.46
C GLU A 240 -9.57 18.93 7.64
N GLY A 241 -9.47 18.54 6.39
CA GLY A 241 -8.41 19.03 5.51
C GLY A 241 -8.35 18.36 4.15
N THR A 242 -7.33 18.77 3.40
CA THR A 242 -7.00 18.20 2.09
C THR A 242 -5.53 17.83 2.05
N VAL A 243 -5.25 16.60 1.65
CA VAL A 243 -3.89 16.06 1.46
C VAL A 243 -3.64 15.93 -0.05
N PRO A 244 -2.74 16.71 -0.63
CA PRO A 244 -2.51 16.73 -2.08
C PRO A 244 -1.54 15.66 -2.58
N GLY A 245 -1.11 14.73 -1.75
CA GLY A 245 -0.12 13.71 -2.09
C GLY A 245 -0.29 12.46 -1.29
N TYR A 246 0.47 11.45 -1.65
CA TYR A 246 0.45 10.14 -1.02
C TYR A 246 1.57 9.95 0.00
N HIS A 247 1.42 8.92 0.81
CA HIS A 247 2.45 8.34 1.65
C HIS A 247 2.48 6.82 1.49
N CYS A 248 3.63 6.20 1.73
CA CYS A 248 3.76 4.76 1.70
C CYS A 248 4.60 4.26 2.87
N TRP A 249 4.45 2.98 3.17
CA TRP A 249 5.23 2.26 4.17
C TRP A 249 5.47 0.82 3.68
N ALA A 250 6.23 0.06 4.42
CA ALA A 250 6.41 -1.36 4.15
C ALA A 250 5.93 -2.20 5.33
N GLU A 251 5.56 -3.45 5.05
CA GLU A 251 5.26 -4.43 6.07
C GLU A 251 6.06 -5.69 5.78
N PHE A 252 6.90 -6.12 6.74
CA PHE A 252 7.63 -7.37 6.64
C PHE A 252 6.98 -8.47 7.46
N TRP A 253 7.15 -9.70 7.04
CA TRP A 253 6.58 -10.84 7.74
C TRP A 253 7.61 -11.49 8.67
N ALA A 254 7.21 -11.79 9.91
CA ALA A 254 8.00 -12.56 10.86
C ALA A 254 7.15 -13.65 11.50
N GLU A 255 7.75 -14.82 11.73
CA GLU A 255 7.09 -15.94 12.40
C GLU A 255 6.68 -15.55 13.82
N GLY A 256 5.47 -15.94 14.23
CA GLY A 256 4.90 -15.62 15.55
C GLY A 256 4.36 -14.19 15.70
N ALA A 257 4.69 -13.28 14.80
CA ALA A 257 4.22 -11.89 14.82
C ALA A 257 3.36 -11.50 13.60
N GLY A 258 3.46 -12.26 12.49
CA GLY A 258 2.77 -11.91 11.25
C GLY A 258 3.37 -10.71 10.51
N TRP A 259 2.54 -9.86 9.93
CA TRP A 259 2.95 -8.66 9.21
C TRP A 259 3.27 -7.51 10.16
N ILE A 260 4.50 -7.02 10.12
CA ILE A 260 5.05 -5.98 10.97
C ILE A 260 5.31 -4.73 10.13
N PRO A 261 4.68 -3.58 10.44
CA PRO A 261 4.87 -2.37 9.67
C PRO A 261 6.19 -1.67 9.99
N VAL A 262 6.74 -0.98 9.01
CA VAL A 262 7.88 -0.06 9.16
C VAL A 262 7.69 1.19 8.30
N ASP A 263 7.98 2.35 8.86
CA ASP A 263 8.01 3.62 8.14
C ASP A 263 9.37 4.29 8.28
N ALA A 264 10.32 3.82 7.48
CA ALA A 264 11.70 4.31 7.50
C ALA A 264 11.82 5.76 7.03
N SER A 265 10.92 6.21 6.13
CA SER A 265 10.97 7.56 5.58
C SER A 265 10.51 8.63 6.56
N ASP A 266 9.43 8.36 7.31
CA ASP A 266 8.98 9.28 8.36
C ASP A 266 9.92 9.29 9.56
N ALA A 267 10.51 8.14 9.87
CA ALA A 267 11.56 8.05 10.86
C ALA A 267 12.80 8.86 10.48
N ALA A 268 13.24 8.80 9.22
CA ALA A 268 14.39 9.58 8.74
C ALA A 268 14.15 11.10 8.79
N LYS A 269 12.91 11.54 8.57
CA LYS A 269 12.50 12.94 8.71
C LYS A 269 12.43 13.41 10.16
N SER A 270 12.24 12.49 11.10
CA SER A 270 12.04 12.84 12.50
C SER A 270 13.36 13.09 13.24
N GLY A 271 13.43 14.19 13.98
CA GLY A 271 14.48 14.42 14.98
C GLY A 271 14.23 13.69 16.30
N ASP A 272 13.02 13.17 16.53
CA ASP A 272 12.62 12.54 17.77
C ASP A 272 13.01 11.04 17.80
N PRO A 273 13.88 10.61 18.74
CA PRO A 273 14.26 9.21 18.87
C PRO A 273 13.09 8.29 19.25
N GLU A 274 12.07 8.79 19.95
CA GLU A 274 10.90 7.98 20.33
C GLU A 274 10.03 7.71 19.11
N LYS A 275 9.76 8.70 18.27
CA LYS A 275 9.08 8.53 17.01
C LYS A 275 9.84 7.57 16.08
N ARG A 276 11.18 7.67 16.01
CA ARG A 276 12.00 6.72 15.27
C ARG A 276 11.86 5.29 15.78
N ARG A 277 11.81 5.08 17.10
CA ARG A 277 11.58 3.75 17.67
C ARG A 277 10.16 3.25 17.40
N TYR A 278 9.17 4.13 17.54
CA TYR A 278 7.77 3.81 17.31
C TYR A 278 7.50 3.32 15.90
N LEU A 279 8.05 3.96 14.87
CA LEU A 279 7.81 3.64 13.47
C LEU A 279 8.49 2.33 12.97
N PHE A 280 9.15 1.60 13.85
CA PHE A 280 9.51 0.20 13.66
C PHE A 280 8.57 -0.69 14.47
N GLY A 281 7.66 -1.35 13.78
CA GLY A 281 6.65 -2.23 14.37
C GLY A 281 5.31 -1.58 14.67
N ASN A 282 5.19 -0.26 14.57
CA ASN A 282 3.93 0.42 14.84
C ASN A 282 3.60 1.45 13.76
N LEU A 283 2.29 1.72 13.60
CA LEU A 283 1.77 2.81 12.78
C LEU A 283 0.63 3.49 13.49
N ASP A 284 0.66 4.82 13.49
CA ASP A 284 -0.42 5.66 13.97
C ASP A 284 -1.72 5.47 13.15
N PRO A 285 -2.88 5.87 13.69
CA PRO A 285 -4.16 5.80 12.98
C PRO A 285 -4.35 6.93 11.95
N ASP A 286 -3.36 7.82 11.82
CA ASP A 286 -3.44 9.01 10.96
C ASP A 286 -3.00 8.70 9.53
N ARG A 287 -3.57 7.64 8.96
CA ARG A 287 -3.33 7.22 7.55
C ARG A 287 -4.47 6.38 6.99
N VAL A 288 -4.67 6.47 5.70
CA VAL A 288 -5.60 5.61 4.96
C VAL A 288 -4.81 4.78 3.97
N GLU A 289 -4.91 3.46 4.08
CA GLU A 289 -4.35 2.53 3.10
C GLU A 289 -5.26 2.45 1.88
N LEU A 290 -4.66 2.52 0.69
CA LEU A 290 -5.39 2.45 -0.56
C LEU A 290 -5.05 1.20 -1.38
N SER A 291 -3.76 0.88 -1.53
CA SER A 291 -3.34 -0.32 -2.25
C SER A 291 -2.03 -0.91 -1.72
N ARG A 292 -1.76 -2.15 -2.15
CA ARG A 292 -0.55 -2.92 -1.80
C ARG A 292 0.11 -3.48 -3.05
N GLY A 293 1.41 -3.68 -2.95
CA GLY A 293 2.19 -4.39 -3.95
C GLY A 293 2.87 -3.50 -4.97
N ARG A 294 3.68 -4.15 -5.77
CA ARG A 294 4.46 -3.59 -6.88
C ARG A 294 4.30 -4.48 -8.10
N ASP A 295 4.53 -3.91 -9.29
CA ASP A 295 4.36 -4.62 -10.57
C ASP A 295 2.97 -5.25 -10.72
N LEU A 296 1.94 -4.45 -10.43
CA LEU A 296 0.54 -4.87 -10.41
C LEU A 296 0.02 -5.14 -11.82
N THR A 297 -0.70 -6.25 -11.97
CA THR A 297 -1.56 -6.49 -13.13
C THR A 297 -2.98 -6.16 -12.74
N LEU A 298 -3.56 -5.14 -13.38
CA LEU A 298 -4.91 -4.66 -13.11
C LEU A 298 -5.97 -5.59 -13.72
N SER A 299 -7.22 -5.41 -13.37
CA SER A 299 -8.36 -6.07 -13.98
C SER A 299 -9.39 -5.01 -14.42
N PRO A 300 -9.79 -5.02 -15.72
CA PRO A 300 -9.18 -5.77 -16.81
C PRO A 300 -7.71 -5.42 -16.98
N LYS A 301 -6.94 -6.32 -17.62
CA LYS A 301 -5.49 -6.17 -17.75
C LYS A 301 -5.12 -4.98 -18.63
N GLN A 302 -4.27 -4.10 -18.11
CA GLN A 302 -3.64 -3.02 -18.85
C GLN A 302 -2.71 -3.53 -19.95
N LYS A 303 -2.48 -2.72 -20.98
CA LYS A 303 -1.65 -3.06 -22.15
C LYS A 303 -0.18 -2.67 -21.98
N ASP A 304 0.10 -1.56 -21.27
CA ASP A 304 1.44 -0.98 -21.14
C ASP A 304 2.30 -1.62 -20.01
N GLY A 305 2.12 -2.90 -19.78
CA GLY A 305 2.90 -3.68 -18.82
C GLY A 305 2.46 -3.50 -17.35
N PRO A 306 3.15 -4.17 -16.41
CA PRO A 306 2.77 -4.13 -15.01
C PRO A 306 2.95 -2.74 -14.40
N LEU A 307 1.98 -2.31 -13.58
CA LEU A 307 2.01 -1.01 -12.92
C LEU A 307 2.92 -1.05 -11.68
N ASN A 308 3.82 -0.09 -11.57
CA ASN A 308 4.79 -0.03 -10.48
C ASN A 308 4.14 -0.01 -9.08
N PHE A 309 3.11 0.82 -8.88
CA PHE A 309 2.22 0.88 -7.71
C PHE A 309 0.94 1.63 -8.09
N LEU A 310 -0.13 1.44 -7.34
CA LEU A 310 -1.44 2.02 -7.66
C LEU A 310 -1.88 2.99 -6.57
N ILE A 311 -1.80 4.30 -6.85
CA ILE A 311 -2.31 5.38 -5.99
C ILE A 311 -2.98 6.47 -6.82
N PHE A 312 -2.46 6.75 -8.01
CA PHE A 312 -3.06 7.64 -9.00
C PHE A 312 -4.11 6.86 -9.83
N PRO A 313 -5.11 7.52 -10.41
CA PRO A 313 -5.82 6.90 -11.52
C PRO A 313 -4.80 6.47 -12.58
N TYR A 314 -4.80 5.19 -12.92
CA TYR A 314 -4.03 4.71 -14.05
C TYR A 314 -4.86 4.83 -15.31
N VAL A 315 -4.28 5.40 -16.35
CA VAL A 315 -4.99 5.70 -17.59
C VAL A 315 -4.20 5.17 -18.78
N GLU A 316 -4.87 4.50 -19.67
CA GLU A 316 -4.34 4.19 -21.01
C GLU A 316 -5.16 4.92 -22.07
N VAL A 317 -4.47 5.65 -22.95
CA VAL A 317 -5.06 6.28 -24.13
C VAL A 317 -4.58 5.52 -25.37
N ASP A 318 -5.51 4.96 -26.12
CA ASP A 318 -5.23 4.10 -27.28
C ASP A 318 -4.23 2.97 -26.97
N GLY A 319 -4.27 2.47 -25.74
CA GLY A 319 -3.43 1.37 -25.24
C GLY A 319 -2.02 1.75 -24.80
N LYS A 320 -1.75 3.04 -24.58
CA LYS A 320 -0.48 3.56 -24.01
C LYS A 320 -0.75 4.31 -22.73
N ALA A 321 0.15 4.15 -21.74
CA ALA A 321 0.03 4.84 -20.47
C ALA A 321 0.01 6.36 -20.64
N PHE A 322 -0.92 7.01 -19.93
CA PHE A 322 -1.08 8.46 -19.85
C PHE A 322 -0.90 8.90 -18.39
N SER A 323 0.13 9.71 -18.13
CA SER A 323 0.61 10.01 -16.77
C SER A 323 0.13 11.35 -16.21
N GLU A 324 -0.61 12.15 -16.99
CA GLU A 324 -1.08 13.47 -16.55
C GLU A 324 -2.28 13.36 -15.61
N THR A 325 -2.02 12.79 -14.42
CA THR A 325 -3.02 12.57 -13.38
C THR A 325 -2.59 13.21 -12.06
N LYS A 326 -3.56 13.64 -11.27
CA LYS A 326 -3.36 14.21 -9.93
C LYS A 326 -4.29 13.52 -8.95
N ILE A 327 -3.92 13.58 -7.67
CA ILE A 327 -4.74 13.04 -6.57
C ILE A 327 -4.77 13.99 -5.39
N ARG A 328 -5.85 13.90 -4.62
CA ARG A 328 -5.95 14.43 -3.28
C ARG A 328 -6.90 13.58 -2.44
N LEU A 329 -6.70 13.60 -1.14
CA LEU A 329 -7.67 13.10 -0.18
C LEU A 329 -8.27 14.30 0.56
N GLU A 330 -9.58 14.46 0.49
CA GLU A 330 -10.34 15.36 1.34
C GLU A 330 -10.87 14.55 2.53
N TYR A 331 -10.80 15.08 3.75
CA TYR A 331 -11.24 14.34 4.93
C TYR A 331 -11.84 15.26 5.99
N LYS A 332 -12.71 14.69 6.81
CA LYS A 332 -13.30 15.31 8.00
C LYS A 332 -13.47 14.24 9.08
N ASN A 333 -13.13 14.56 10.34
CA ASN A 333 -13.40 13.66 11.46
C ASN A 333 -14.92 13.41 11.56
N ALA A 334 -15.29 12.14 11.77
CA ALA A 334 -16.67 11.68 11.87
C ALA A 334 -17.14 11.56 13.33
#